data_8ad14978db812c26c0925e9334fe4e6f
#
_entry.id   8ad14978db812c26c0925e9334fe4e6f
#
_cell.length_a   1.000
_cell.length_b   1.000
_cell.length_c   1.000
_cell.angle_alpha   90.00
_cell.angle_beta   90.00
_cell.angle_gamma   90.00
#
_symmetry.space_group_name_H-M   'P 1'
#
loop_
_entity.id
_entity.type
_entity.pdbx_description
1 polymer ?
#
loop_
_entity_poly.entity_id
_entity_poly.type
_entity_poly.pdbx_seq_one_letter_code
_entity_poly.pdbx_strand_id
1 'polypeptide(L)'
;MTTISQTTSVKTGLITQALSALLGGILIFLGLVLLWMLGHQLVYAGRVFPGVSVAGVDLSGMSPADGALKLSQTLSYPITGKVVFRQGEKVWVVSPVQLGMVFDGSASARAAYDFGRRGDLLTALSGQLRAHRSGYTVAPVLIFDQRVAYQFLQGLARQVDQPMIEATLQIDGTNVSTVPGQAGRIVNIDATLANLSSQLQTFSDGEVALAAQETQPAIIDLSEEAEVTRAILSQSLQLTLPNGQLSDQGPWVYQPEVLAKLIEIQNVQDGKPSNVQVSLNPDTLRQMLTTIQPQVNRQATNARFRFDESTGELVVLSPSANGRRLDIDASIQSITDAVLRGEHSVPLVVTETQPAVPDTATAEQLGISGLLPNGVQTSYFYGSQAERVQNITIAAARFDGVLVAPGETFSMVDILGDVSLDNGYAEAPIIFGGRTVQGVGGGVCQVSTMLFRAVFFAGFPVVQRVPHAYRVSYYEQTVNGRDPLLAGLDATVYVPLVDFQFTNDSPYWLLMETSVSGYSLTWKLYSTYDGRTVEWQTTGPQNIVPAPDPLFKENQELDPGQIIQTDYAANGADVTVDRTVIKDGVVYLQDQFRTLYEAWQAVCEYAPGISDPEEESKRRGLCQPPRN
;
A
#
# COMPACT_ATOMS: atom_id res chain seq x y z
N MET A 1 19.13 -85.89 113.41
CA MET A 1 17.72 -85.72 113.65
C MET A 1 17.04 -85.64 112.26
N THR A 2 16.28 -86.54 112.08
CA THR A 2 15.51 -86.97 110.91
C THR A 2 14.44 -85.97 110.44
N THR A 3 14.35 -85.71 109.27
CA THR A 3 13.10 -85.17 108.68
C THR A 3 12.96 -85.68 107.20
N ILE A 4 11.86 -86.36 107.06
CA ILE A 4 11.40 -87.12 105.91
C ILE A 4 10.88 -86.12 104.84
N SER A 5 11.35 -86.25 103.66
CA SER A 5 10.81 -85.56 102.47
C SER A 5 9.76 -86.50 101.81
N GLN A 6 8.49 -86.12 101.85
CA GLN A 6 7.44 -86.72 101.01
C GLN A 6 7.39 -86.07 99.65
N THR A 7 7.73 -86.79 98.63
CA THR A 7 7.50 -86.48 97.28
C THR A 7 6.08 -86.83 96.83
N THR A 8 5.27 -85.87 96.52
CA THR A 8 3.94 -86.04 95.92
C THR A 8 4.08 -86.23 94.40
N SER A 9 4.02 -87.47 93.97
CA SER A 9 3.79 -87.85 92.57
C SER A 9 2.29 -87.78 92.26
N VAL A 10 1.82 -86.68 91.69
CA VAL A 10 0.38 -86.59 91.34
C VAL A 10 0.22 -86.06 89.94
N LYS A 11 -0.44 -86.78 89.09
CA LYS A 11 -1.27 -86.32 87.94
C LYS A 11 -0.67 -86.13 86.58
N THR A 12 0.33 -86.79 86.12
CA THR A 12 0.71 -86.90 84.68
C THR A 12 -0.31 -87.77 83.90
N GLY A 13 -1.00 -88.65 84.52
CA GLY A 13 -2.00 -89.43 83.80
C GLY A 13 -3.30 -88.75 83.40
N LEU A 14 -3.76 -87.77 84.25
CA LEU A 14 -4.98 -87.02 83.95
C LEU A 14 -4.80 -85.97 82.84
N ILE A 15 -3.63 -85.33 82.74
CA ILE A 15 -3.34 -84.35 81.71
C ILE A 15 -3.17 -85.06 80.36
N THR A 16 -2.51 -86.22 80.29
CA THR A 16 -2.39 -87.03 79.10
C THR A 16 -3.72 -87.60 78.61
N GLN A 17 -4.61 -88.01 79.52
CA GLN A 17 -5.95 -88.43 79.13
C GLN A 17 -6.84 -87.30 78.67
N ALA A 18 -6.73 -86.12 79.25
CA ALA A 18 -7.45 -84.93 78.81
C ALA A 18 -6.95 -84.45 77.47
N LEU A 19 -5.65 -84.46 77.23
CA LEU A 19 -5.02 -84.11 75.91
C LEU A 19 -5.41 -85.14 74.85
N SER A 20 -5.42 -86.45 75.14
CA SER A 20 -5.84 -87.45 74.17
C SER A 20 -7.34 -87.39 73.85
N ALA A 21 -8.18 -87.09 74.85
CA ALA A 21 -9.60 -86.86 74.61
C ALA A 21 -9.86 -85.57 73.78
N LEU A 22 -9.07 -84.49 74.03
CA LEU A 22 -9.17 -83.28 73.29
C LEU A 22 -8.69 -83.48 71.82
N LEU A 23 -7.57 -84.23 71.67
CA LEU A 23 -7.06 -84.59 70.33
C LEU A 23 -8.03 -85.53 69.60
N GLY A 24 -8.59 -86.50 70.27
CA GLY A 24 -9.64 -87.37 69.73
C GLY A 24 -10.90 -86.61 69.33
N GLY A 25 -11.32 -85.65 70.18
CA GLY A 25 -12.42 -84.75 69.86
C GLY A 25 -12.17 -83.85 68.66
N ILE A 26 -10.98 -83.31 68.59
CA ILE A 26 -10.54 -82.49 67.40
C ILE A 26 -10.49 -83.36 66.13
N LEU A 27 -9.97 -84.58 66.20
CA LEU A 27 -9.93 -85.50 65.06
C LEU A 27 -11.32 -85.91 64.59
N ILE A 28 -12.23 -86.24 65.55
CA ILE A 28 -13.62 -86.55 65.23
C ILE A 28 -14.31 -85.30 64.61
N PHE A 29 -14.10 -84.12 65.22
CA PHE A 29 -14.64 -82.85 64.67
C PHE A 29 -14.13 -82.58 63.26
N LEU A 30 -12.82 -82.69 63.03
CA LEU A 30 -12.22 -82.56 61.70
C LEU A 30 -12.74 -83.62 60.72
N GLY A 31 -12.94 -84.90 61.21
CA GLY A 31 -13.54 -85.92 60.39
C GLY A 31 -14.98 -85.62 59.96
N LEU A 32 -15.81 -85.14 60.94
CA LEU A 32 -17.18 -84.70 60.65
C LEU A 32 -17.24 -83.50 59.73
N VAL A 33 -16.34 -82.55 59.93
CA VAL A 33 -16.20 -81.38 59.00
C VAL A 33 -15.79 -81.86 57.60
N LEU A 34 -14.85 -82.81 57.48
CA LEU A 34 -14.39 -83.36 56.22
C LEU A 34 -15.50 -84.17 55.53
N LEU A 35 -16.29 -85.01 56.32
CA LEU A 35 -17.46 -85.69 55.79
C LEU A 35 -18.57 -84.74 55.35
N TRP A 36 -18.80 -83.66 56.11
CA TRP A 36 -19.74 -82.62 55.71
C TRP A 36 -19.23 -81.90 54.41
N MET A 37 -17.96 -81.58 54.35
CA MET A 37 -17.35 -81.03 53.19
C MET A 37 -17.46 -81.89 51.94
N LEU A 38 -17.10 -83.19 52.06
CA LEU A 38 -17.22 -84.17 50.97
C LEU A 38 -18.68 -84.30 50.53
N GLY A 39 -19.58 -84.42 51.49
CA GLY A 39 -21.04 -84.48 51.26
C GLY A 39 -21.54 -83.24 50.54
N HIS A 40 -21.09 -82.04 51.00
CA HIS A 40 -21.48 -80.79 50.43
C HIS A 40 -20.92 -80.66 49.00
N GLN A 41 -19.65 -81.04 48.71
CA GLN A 41 -19.05 -81.07 47.41
C GLN A 41 -19.77 -82.03 46.43
N LEU A 42 -20.20 -83.19 46.92
CA LEU A 42 -20.93 -84.22 46.14
C LEU A 42 -22.35 -83.72 45.78
N VAL A 43 -23.09 -83.16 46.78
CA VAL A 43 -24.44 -82.64 46.57
C VAL A 43 -24.46 -81.48 45.54
N TYR A 44 -23.44 -80.60 45.58
CA TYR A 44 -23.33 -79.48 44.67
C TYR A 44 -22.36 -79.74 43.51
N ALA A 45 -21.98 -80.99 43.26
CA ALA A 45 -21.18 -81.36 42.10
C ALA A 45 -21.95 -80.93 40.79
N GLY A 46 -21.37 -80.10 40.02
CA GLY A 46 -21.99 -79.54 38.78
C GLY A 46 -23.06 -78.48 39.03
N ARG A 47 -23.25 -77.99 40.28
CA ARG A 47 -24.27 -76.99 40.66
C ARG A 47 -23.68 -75.82 41.41
N VAL A 48 -24.30 -74.66 41.33
CA VAL A 48 -23.91 -73.43 42.06
C VAL A 48 -24.12 -73.64 43.56
N PHE A 49 -23.21 -73.23 44.42
CA PHE A 49 -23.37 -73.32 45.89
C PHE A 49 -24.54 -72.49 46.41
N PRO A 50 -25.16 -72.89 47.52
CA PRO A 50 -26.26 -72.14 48.09
C PRO A 50 -25.85 -70.75 48.54
N GLY A 51 -26.76 -69.79 48.35
CA GLY A 51 -26.56 -68.41 48.70
C GLY A 51 -25.77 -67.61 47.64
N VAL A 52 -25.41 -68.23 46.54
CA VAL A 52 -24.74 -67.53 45.43
C VAL A 52 -25.77 -67.00 44.43
N SER A 53 -25.75 -65.70 44.22
CA SER A 53 -26.59 -65.00 43.27
C SER A 53 -25.76 -64.22 42.21
N VAL A 54 -26.36 -63.83 41.10
CA VAL A 54 -25.79 -62.93 40.12
C VAL A 54 -26.75 -61.77 39.90
N ALA A 55 -26.31 -60.55 40.13
CA ALA A 55 -27.17 -59.36 40.06
C ALA A 55 -28.54 -59.50 40.74
N GLY A 56 -28.55 -60.13 41.99
CA GLY A 56 -29.76 -60.34 42.77
C GLY A 56 -30.58 -61.57 42.37
N VAL A 57 -30.23 -62.27 41.28
CA VAL A 57 -30.89 -63.52 40.85
C VAL A 57 -30.23 -64.70 41.52
N ASP A 58 -30.96 -65.39 42.43
CA ASP A 58 -30.46 -66.56 43.13
C ASP A 58 -30.28 -67.74 42.16
N LEU A 59 -29.05 -68.30 42.14
CA LEU A 59 -28.67 -69.47 41.35
C LEU A 59 -28.38 -70.71 42.16
N SER A 60 -28.71 -70.68 43.47
CA SER A 60 -28.45 -71.77 44.39
C SER A 60 -28.96 -73.11 43.87
N GLY A 61 -28.09 -74.13 43.83
CA GLY A 61 -28.41 -75.47 43.37
C GLY A 61 -28.66 -75.71 41.91
N MET A 62 -28.55 -74.67 41.10
CA MET A 62 -28.72 -74.75 39.62
C MET A 62 -27.46 -75.23 38.92
N SER A 63 -27.59 -75.91 37.80
CA SER A 63 -26.47 -76.14 36.90
C SER A 63 -26.07 -74.81 36.20
N PRO A 64 -24.83 -74.66 35.73
CA PRO A 64 -24.46 -73.49 34.97
C PRO A 64 -25.37 -73.25 33.79
N ALA A 65 -25.87 -74.26 33.11
CA ALA A 65 -26.79 -74.15 31.98
C ALA A 65 -28.16 -73.58 32.39
N ASP A 66 -28.75 -74.15 33.46
CA ASP A 66 -30.04 -73.68 33.98
C ASP A 66 -29.91 -72.27 34.57
N GLY A 67 -28.79 -72.00 35.25
CA GLY A 67 -28.46 -70.68 35.76
C GLY A 67 -28.34 -69.64 34.63
N ALA A 68 -27.69 -70.00 33.52
CA ALA A 68 -27.56 -69.11 32.35
C ALA A 68 -28.95 -68.83 31.75
N LEU A 69 -29.81 -69.82 31.61
CA LEU A 69 -31.16 -69.66 31.10
C LEU A 69 -32.00 -68.75 32.00
N LYS A 70 -31.96 -68.99 33.33
CA LYS A 70 -32.67 -68.15 34.31
C LYS A 70 -32.17 -66.69 34.26
N LEU A 71 -30.84 -66.49 34.19
CA LEU A 71 -30.25 -65.17 34.15
C LEU A 71 -30.68 -64.43 32.89
N SER A 72 -30.65 -65.09 31.70
CA SER A 72 -31.07 -64.47 30.44
C SER A 72 -32.55 -64.09 30.38
N GLN A 73 -33.41 -64.86 31.09
CA GLN A 73 -34.85 -64.59 31.23
C GLN A 73 -35.17 -63.48 32.25
N THR A 74 -34.34 -63.33 33.29
CA THR A 74 -34.59 -62.37 34.36
C THR A 74 -33.90 -61.06 34.20
N LEU A 75 -32.67 -61.03 33.63
CA LEU A 75 -31.86 -59.83 33.40
C LEU A 75 -32.08 -59.28 31.99
N SER A 76 -33.24 -58.67 31.75
CA SER A 76 -33.67 -58.14 30.50
C SER A 76 -33.15 -56.70 30.26
N TYR A 77 -32.42 -56.11 31.20
CA TYR A 77 -31.98 -54.72 31.15
C TYR A 77 -31.28 -54.34 29.81
N PRO A 78 -30.38 -55.12 29.21
CA PRO A 78 -29.81 -54.78 27.96
C PRO A 78 -30.82 -54.47 26.82
N ILE A 79 -32.00 -55.11 26.88
CA ILE A 79 -33.06 -54.95 25.86
C ILE A 79 -34.12 -53.93 26.29
N THR A 80 -34.53 -53.94 27.54
CA THR A 80 -35.65 -53.13 28.07
C THR A 80 -35.19 -51.82 28.71
N GLY A 81 -33.94 -51.73 29.13
CA GLY A 81 -33.36 -50.54 29.73
C GLY A 81 -33.27 -49.35 28.78
N LYS A 82 -33.19 -48.18 29.34
CA LYS A 82 -33.15 -46.91 28.61
C LYS A 82 -31.94 -46.10 29.04
N VAL A 83 -31.12 -45.75 28.06
CA VAL A 83 -30.08 -44.76 28.18
C VAL A 83 -30.54 -43.51 27.48
N VAL A 84 -30.55 -42.39 28.17
CA VAL A 84 -31.00 -41.10 27.67
C VAL A 84 -29.78 -40.23 27.43
N PHE A 85 -29.55 -39.85 26.18
CA PHE A 85 -28.58 -38.81 25.87
C PHE A 85 -29.29 -37.46 25.77
N ARG A 86 -28.69 -36.40 26.33
CA ARG A 86 -29.26 -35.05 26.29
C ARG A 86 -28.22 -34.02 25.86
N GLN A 87 -28.68 -33.11 25.01
CA GLN A 87 -27.95 -31.91 24.68
C GLN A 87 -28.95 -30.74 24.49
N GLY A 88 -28.99 -29.84 25.45
CA GLY A 88 -30.00 -28.78 25.50
C GLY A 88 -31.41 -29.39 25.53
N GLU A 89 -32.24 -28.99 24.59
CA GLU A 89 -33.62 -29.52 24.45
C GLU A 89 -33.69 -30.83 23.65
N LYS A 90 -32.62 -31.25 23.00
CA LYS A 90 -32.59 -32.51 22.22
C LYS A 90 -32.36 -33.71 23.15
N VAL A 91 -33.20 -34.74 23.00
CA VAL A 91 -33.16 -35.96 23.80
C VAL A 91 -33.20 -37.19 22.89
N TRP A 92 -32.27 -38.11 23.11
CA TRP A 92 -32.25 -39.41 22.41
C TRP A 92 -32.37 -40.52 23.45
N VAL A 93 -33.31 -41.45 23.25
CA VAL A 93 -33.55 -42.59 24.13
C VAL A 93 -33.17 -43.85 23.36
N VAL A 94 -32.28 -44.63 23.93
CA VAL A 94 -31.68 -45.80 23.28
C VAL A 94 -31.61 -46.95 24.28
N SER A 95 -31.82 -48.18 23.85
CA SER A 95 -31.59 -49.35 24.68
C SER A 95 -30.10 -49.71 24.74
N PRO A 96 -29.64 -50.27 25.91
CA PRO A 96 -28.25 -50.69 26.06
C PRO A 96 -27.73 -51.65 24.97
N VAL A 97 -28.60 -52.54 24.44
CA VAL A 97 -28.23 -53.46 23.35
C VAL A 97 -27.91 -52.73 22.05
N GLN A 98 -28.61 -51.63 21.76
CA GLN A 98 -28.31 -50.79 20.58
C GLN A 98 -26.97 -50.05 20.71
N LEU A 99 -26.48 -49.92 21.97
CA LEU A 99 -25.18 -49.37 22.28
C LEU A 99 -24.07 -50.44 22.39
N GLY A 100 -24.38 -51.69 22.01
CA GLY A 100 -23.40 -52.76 22.01
C GLY A 100 -23.23 -53.47 23.37
N MET A 101 -24.17 -53.27 24.31
CA MET A 101 -24.16 -53.99 25.59
C MET A 101 -24.87 -55.32 25.45
N VAL A 102 -24.18 -56.40 25.72
CA VAL A 102 -24.72 -57.76 25.75
C VAL A 102 -24.43 -58.38 27.09
N PHE A 103 -25.45 -58.99 27.70
CA PHE A 103 -25.30 -59.77 28.90
C PHE A 103 -24.92 -61.22 28.57
N ASP A 104 -23.74 -61.66 29.04
CA ASP A 104 -23.32 -63.05 28.92
C ASP A 104 -23.78 -63.87 30.10
N GLY A 105 -24.98 -64.40 29.94
CA GLY A 105 -25.61 -65.30 30.97
C GLY A 105 -24.79 -66.56 31.23
N SER A 106 -24.14 -67.12 30.21
CA SER A 106 -23.33 -68.34 30.32
C SER A 106 -22.05 -68.09 31.12
N ALA A 107 -21.33 -66.99 30.79
CA ALA A 107 -20.14 -66.63 31.56
C ALA A 107 -20.48 -66.23 33.00
N SER A 108 -21.59 -65.51 33.21
CA SER A 108 -22.08 -65.09 34.52
C SER A 108 -22.46 -66.30 35.41
N ALA A 109 -23.19 -67.28 34.84
CA ALA A 109 -23.55 -68.51 35.55
C ALA A 109 -22.28 -69.34 35.82
N ARG A 110 -21.32 -69.35 34.95
CA ARG A 110 -20.05 -70.05 35.16
C ARG A 110 -19.22 -69.34 36.23
N ALA A 111 -19.18 -68.02 36.30
CA ALA A 111 -18.52 -67.25 37.36
C ALA A 111 -19.18 -67.58 38.75
N ALA A 112 -20.52 -67.67 38.81
CA ALA A 112 -21.23 -68.06 39.97
C ALA A 112 -20.92 -69.50 40.37
N TYR A 113 -20.83 -70.42 39.42
CA TYR A 113 -20.42 -71.81 39.66
C TYR A 113 -18.98 -71.93 40.15
N ASP A 114 -18.07 -71.16 39.62
CA ASP A 114 -16.64 -71.13 39.97
C ASP A 114 -16.38 -70.49 41.34
N PHE A 115 -17.34 -69.75 41.89
CA PHE A 115 -17.26 -69.17 43.22
C PHE A 115 -17.18 -70.29 44.30
N GLY A 116 -16.18 -70.15 45.15
CA GLY A 116 -15.92 -71.18 46.20
C GLY A 116 -15.32 -72.51 45.71
N ARG A 117 -14.89 -72.52 44.36
CA ARG A 117 -14.19 -73.70 43.79
C ARG A 117 -12.76 -73.38 43.36
N ARG A 118 -12.43 -72.07 43.29
CA ARG A 118 -11.09 -71.63 42.93
C ARG A 118 -10.33 -71.11 44.16
N GLY A 119 -9.04 -71.26 44.15
CA GLY A 119 -8.15 -70.87 45.24
C GLY A 119 -7.73 -72.04 46.15
N ASP A 120 -7.10 -71.76 47.31
CA ASP A 120 -6.73 -72.73 48.28
C ASP A 120 -7.99 -73.22 49.06
N LEU A 121 -7.86 -74.38 49.69
CA LEU A 121 -8.97 -75.04 50.38
C LEU A 121 -9.65 -74.17 51.48
N LEU A 122 -8.87 -73.36 52.19
CA LEU A 122 -9.41 -72.50 53.25
C LEU A 122 -10.21 -71.34 52.68
N THR A 123 -9.72 -70.73 51.61
CA THR A 123 -10.41 -69.67 50.92
C THR A 123 -11.70 -70.15 50.25
N ALA A 124 -11.65 -71.30 49.60
CA ALA A 124 -12.83 -71.94 49.02
C ALA A 124 -13.94 -72.22 50.04
N LEU A 125 -13.56 -72.82 51.14
CA LEU A 125 -14.48 -73.16 52.25
C LEU A 125 -15.07 -71.92 52.93
N SER A 126 -14.23 -70.98 53.25
CA SER A 126 -14.70 -69.74 53.89
C SER A 126 -15.64 -68.97 52.95
N GLY A 127 -15.38 -68.99 51.61
CA GLY A 127 -16.27 -68.44 50.60
C GLY A 127 -17.64 -69.14 50.57
N GLN A 128 -17.63 -70.47 50.51
CA GLN A 128 -18.87 -71.29 50.53
C GLN A 128 -19.70 -71.06 51.80
N LEU A 129 -19.06 -71.05 53.00
CA LEU A 129 -19.71 -70.76 54.24
C LEU A 129 -20.31 -69.36 54.34
N ARG A 130 -19.57 -68.40 53.81
CA ARG A 130 -20.04 -67.01 53.74
C ARG A 130 -21.26 -66.90 52.83
N ALA A 131 -21.19 -67.49 51.63
CA ALA A 131 -22.30 -67.47 50.68
C ALA A 131 -23.55 -68.08 51.28
N HIS A 132 -23.40 -69.28 51.98
CA HIS A 132 -24.50 -69.95 52.58
C HIS A 132 -25.16 -69.19 53.77
N ARG A 133 -24.33 -68.44 54.53
CA ARG A 133 -24.81 -67.74 55.74
C ARG A 133 -25.34 -66.34 55.48
N SER A 134 -24.67 -65.61 54.56
CA SER A 134 -24.91 -64.18 54.34
C SER A 134 -25.29 -63.84 52.88
N GLY A 135 -25.28 -64.84 52.00
CA GLY A 135 -25.40 -64.64 50.59
C GLY A 135 -24.10 -64.08 49.97
N TYR A 136 -23.88 -64.37 48.74
CA TYR A 136 -22.79 -63.75 47.92
C TYR A 136 -23.31 -63.46 46.51
N THR A 137 -23.16 -62.16 46.09
CA THR A 137 -23.56 -61.75 44.74
C THR A 137 -22.32 -61.67 43.89
N VAL A 138 -22.27 -62.49 42.83
CA VAL A 138 -21.26 -62.42 41.78
C VAL A 138 -21.66 -61.32 40.83
N ALA A 139 -20.69 -60.52 40.43
CA ALA A 139 -20.91 -59.51 39.39
C ALA A 139 -21.29 -60.16 38.04
N PRO A 140 -22.30 -59.67 37.35
CA PRO A 140 -22.66 -60.18 36.04
C PRO A 140 -21.53 -59.93 35.02
N VAL A 141 -21.31 -60.87 34.10
CA VAL A 141 -20.38 -60.71 33.00
C VAL A 141 -21.07 -59.98 31.88
N LEU A 142 -20.54 -58.83 31.60
CA LEU A 142 -21.02 -57.94 30.51
C LEU A 142 -20.01 -57.91 29.35
N ILE A 143 -20.52 -58.02 28.18
CA ILE A 143 -19.77 -57.71 26.96
C ILE A 143 -20.27 -56.37 26.49
N PHE A 144 -19.37 -55.39 26.47
CA PHE A 144 -19.64 -54.06 25.90
C PHE A 144 -18.75 -53.81 24.70
N ASP A 145 -19.32 -53.87 23.50
CA ASP A 145 -18.60 -53.55 22.28
C ASP A 145 -18.60 -52.02 22.09
N GLN A 146 -17.53 -51.41 22.54
CA GLN A 146 -17.34 -49.95 22.44
C GLN A 146 -17.38 -49.43 21.00
N ARG A 147 -17.13 -50.26 19.98
CA ARG A 147 -17.18 -49.87 18.59
C ARG A 147 -18.62 -49.52 18.15
N VAL A 148 -19.60 -50.31 18.64
CA VAL A 148 -21.04 -50.07 18.37
C VAL A 148 -21.47 -48.76 19.02
N ALA A 149 -21.11 -48.55 20.30
CA ALA A 149 -21.39 -47.32 21.02
C ALA A 149 -20.72 -46.11 20.32
N TYR A 150 -19.46 -46.26 19.92
CA TYR A 150 -18.71 -45.21 19.21
C TYR A 150 -19.41 -44.78 17.89
N GLN A 151 -19.84 -45.78 17.08
CA GLN A 151 -20.58 -45.49 15.83
C GLN A 151 -21.91 -44.79 16.11
N PHE A 152 -22.62 -45.20 17.17
CA PHE A 152 -23.84 -44.53 17.58
C PHE A 152 -23.56 -43.07 17.98
N LEU A 153 -22.55 -42.85 18.82
CA LEU A 153 -22.15 -41.51 19.27
C LEU A 153 -21.65 -40.64 18.12
N GLN A 154 -20.99 -41.21 17.11
CA GLN A 154 -20.67 -40.48 15.85
C GLN A 154 -21.94 -40.02 15.13
N GLY A 155 -22.98 -40.86 15.12
CA GLY A 155 -24.28 -40.50 14.55
C GLY A 155 -24.94 -39.33 15.29
N LEU A 156 -24.82 -39.31 16.62
CA LEU A 156 -25.31 -38.22 17.46
C LEU A 156 -24.46 -36.96 17.27
N ALA A 157 -23.13 -37.10 17.22
CA ALA A 157 -22.22 -36.00 17.02
C ALA A 157 -22.58 -35.22 15.73
N ARG A 158 -22.84 -35.92 14.59
CA ARG A 158 -23.27 -35.28 13.34
C ARG A 158 -24.55 -34.45 13.44
N GLN A 159 -25.39 -34.70 14.45
CA GLN A 159 -26.65 -33.97 14.69
C GLN A 159 -26.48 -32.82 15.69
N VAL A 160 -25.39 -32.83 16.45
CA VAL A 160 -25.09 -31.88 17.54
C VAL A 160 -23.96 -30.95 17.16
N ASP A 161 -22.96 -31.46 16.43
CA ASP A 161 -21.78 -30.72 16.05
C ASP A 161 -22.21 -29.55 15.13
N GLN A 162 -21.61 -28.41 15.39
CA GLN A 162 -21.86 -27.19 14.73
C GLN A 162 -20.51 -26.49 14.49
N PRO A 163 -20.18 -26.13 13.24
CA PRO A 163 -18.94 -25.40 12.98
C PRO A 163 -18.94 -24.02 13.62
N MET A 164 -17.81 -23.60 14.13
CA MET A 164 -17.60 -22.23 14.53
C MET A 164 -17.52 -21.36 13.26
N ILE A 165 -18.24 -20.25 13.25
CA ILE A 165 -18.22 -19.26 12.16
C ILE A 165 -17.93 -17.90 12.80
N GLU A 166 -16.91 -17.20 12.31
CA GLU A 166 -16.65 -15.81 12.67
C GLU A 166 -17.67 -14.90 11.99
N ALA A 167 -18.06 -13.83 12.67
CA ALA A 167 -18.87 -12.80 12.02
C ALA A 167 -18.09 -12.17 10.87
N THR A 168 -18.77 -11.90 9.76
CA THR A 168 -18.18 -11.26 8.58
C THR A 168 -19.03 -10.10 8.11
N LEU A 169 -18.35 -9.04 7.65
CA LEU A 169 -18.95 -7.93 6.92
C LEU A 169 -18.76 -8.18 5.42
N GLN A 170 -19.83 -8.06 4.66
CA GLN A 170 -19.82 -8.22 3.21
C GLN A 170 -20.23 -6.91 2.54
N ILE A 171 -19.40 -6.45 1.61
CA ILE A 171 -19.65 -5.23 0.81
C ILE A 171 -19.79 -5.66 -0.65
N ASP A 172 -20.97 -5.46 -1.21
CA ASP A 172 -21.25 -5.71 -2.63
C ASP A 172 -21.71 -4.40 -3.29
N GLY A 173 -20.79 -3.79 -4.04
CA GLY A 173 -20.96 -2.41 -4.49
C GLY A 173 -21.10 -1.45 -3.30
N THR A 174 -22.28 -0.88 -3.11
CA THR A 174 -22.61 -0.01 -1.96
C THR A 174 -23.47 -0.72 -0.90
N ASN A 175 -23.88 -1.98 -1.16
CA ASN A 175 -24.69 -2.75 -0.22
C ASN A 175 -23.80 -3.38 0.86
N VAL A 176 -24.16 -3.11 2.11
CA VAL A 176 -23.45 -3.63 3.28
C VAL A 176 -24.33 -4.59 4.04
N SER A 177 -23.87 -5.83 4.20
CA SER A 177 -24.54 -6.89 4.96
C SER A 177 -23.59 -7.55 5.94
N THR A 178 -24.13 -8.12 7.01
CA THR A 178 -23.37 -8.87 8.00
C THR A 178 -23.86 -10.31 8.09
N VAL A 179 -22.92 -11.21 8.31
CA VAL A 179 -23.21 -12.58 8.73
C VAL A 179 -22.78 -12.68 10.19
N PRO A 180 -23.71 -12.95 11.13
CA PRO A 180 -23.35 -13.04 12.54
C PRO A 180 -22.45 -14.24 12.81
N GLY A 181 -21.63 -14.13 13.85
CA GLY A 181 -20.79 -15.22 14.33
C GLY A 181 -21.61 -16.34 14.94
N GLN A 182 -21.12 -17.56 14.84
CA GLN A 182 -21.76 -18.76 15.37
C GLN A 182 -20.77 -19.52 16.23
N ALA A 183 -21.15 -19.78 17.50
CA ALA A 183 -20.35 -20.64 18.36
C ALA A 183 -20.23 -22.06 17.78
N GLY A 184 -19.03 -22.56 17.73
CA GLY A 184 -18.76 -23.94 17.37
C GLY A 184 -19.08 -24.89 18.53
N ARG A 185 -19.51 -26.12 18.22
CA ARG A 185 -19.74 -27.17 19.17
C ARG A 185 -19.27 -28.50 18.59
N ILE A 186 -18.48 -29.22 19.34
CA ILE A 186 -17.96 -30.55 18.96
C ILE A 186 -18.17 -31.51 20.12
N VAL A 187 -18.81 -32.63 19.84
CA VAL A 187 -19.01 -33.70 20.84
C VAL A 187 -17.69 -34.46 21.02
N ASN A 188 -17.20 -34.50 22.24
CA ASN A 188 -16.09 -35.37 22.63
C ASN A 188 -16.62 -36.79 22.82
N ILE A 189 -16.50 -37.60 21.77
CA ILE A 189 -17.04 -38.98 21.74
C ILE A 189 -16.36 -39.84 22.79
N ASP A 190 -15.04 -39.72 23.01
CA ASP A 190 -14.30 -40.53 23.97
C ASP A 190 -14.74 -40.24 25.40
N ALA A 191 -14.90 -38.98 25.76
CA ALA A 191 -15.41 -38.59 27.08
C ALA A 191 -16.86 -39.06 27.29
N THR A 192 -17.71 -38.93 26.26
CA THR A 192 -19.11 -39.42 26.30
C THR A 192 -19.17 -40.94 26.40
N LEU A 193 -18.29 -41.67 25.72
CA LEU A 193 -18.18 -43.12 25.77
C LEU A 193 -17.75 -43.58 27.17
N ALA A 194 -16.84 -42.86 27.83
CA ALA A 194 -16.46 -43.15 29.22
C ALA A 194 -17.65 -42.99 30.17
N ASN A 195 -18.41 -41.89 30.03
CA ASN A 195 -19.63 -41.65 30.81
C ASN A 195 -20.68 -42.74 30.57
N LEU A 196 -20.89 -43.13 29.32
CA LEU A 196 -21.78 -44.22 28.93
C LEU A 196 -21.36 -45.55 29.55
N SER A 197 -20.06 -45.88 29.48
CA SER A 197 -19.53 -47.10 30.06
C SER A 197 -19.80 -47.19 31.56
N SER A 198 -19.67 -46.09 32.28
CA SER A 198 -19.98 -45.99 33.71
C SER A 198 -21.48 -46.16 33.97
N GLN A 199 -22.35 -45.56 33.17
CA GLN A 199 -23.80 -45.71 33.30
C GLN A 199 -24.27 -47.15 33.05
N LEU A 200 -23.76 -47.80 32.02
CA LEU A 200 -24.13 -49.18 31.68
C LEU A 200 -23.76 -50.18 32.76
N GLN A 201 -22.75 -49.91 33.60
CA GLN A 201 -22.37 -50.75 34.72
C GLN A 201 -23.36 -50.69 35.88
N THR A 202 -24.24 -49.71 35.95
CA THR A 202 -25.24 -49.57 37.00
C THR A 202 -26.44 -50.49 36.80
N PHE A 203 -26.67 -51.09 35.64
CA PHE A 203 -27.85 -51.88 35.27
C PHE A 203 -29.20 -51.19 35.53
N SER A 204 -29.18 -49.86 35.42
CA SER A 204 -30.37 -49.03 35.60
C SER A 204 -30.50 -47.99 34.54
N ASP A 205 -31.74 -47.60 34.26
CA ASP A 205 -32.01 -46.46 33.37
C ASP A 205 -31.29 -45.22 33.91
N GLY A 206 -30.74 -44.46 32.98
CA GLY A 206 -30.00 -43.25 33.37
C GLY A 206 -29.75 -42.29 32.22
N GLU A 207 -29.34 -41.11 32.58
CA GLU A 207 -28.99 -40.05 31.64
C GLU A 207 -27.46 -39.96 31.50
N VAL A 208 -27.02 -39.90 30.26
CA VAL A 208 -25.62 -39.66 29.88
C VAL A 208 -25.54 -38.30 29.20
N ALA A 209 -24.91 -37.34 29.85
CA ALA A 209 -24.65 -36.03 29.23
C ALA A 209 -23.64 -36.19 28.09
N LEU A 210 -23.95 -35.64 26.94
CA LEU A 210 -22.98 -35.51 25.84
C LEU A 210 -21.89 -34.53 26.27
N ALA A 211 -20.65 -34.98 26.28
CA ALA A 211 -19.50 -34.13 26.56
C ALA A 211 -19.21 -33.26 25.32
N ALA A 212 -19.86 -32.11 25.21
CA ALA A 212 -19.65 -31.19 24.11
C ALA A 212 -18.69 -30.06 24.52
N GLN A 213 -17.73 -29.80 23.69
CA GLN A 213 -16.85 -28.64 23.80
C GLN A 213 -17.38 -27.50 22.93
N GLU A 214 -17.64 -26.36 23.54
CA GLU A 214 -18.02 -25.14 22.80
C GLU A 214 -16.80 -24.25 22.59
N THR A 215 -16.70 -23.70 21.39
CA THR A 215 -15.67 -22.72 20.99
C THR A 215 -16.38 -21.47 20.53
N GLN A 216 -16.16 -20.39 21.23
CA GLN A 216 -16.73 -19.09 20.82
C GLN A 216 -15.94 -18.52 19.68
N PRO A 217 -16.59 -17.89 18.66
CA PRO A 217 -15.90 -17.12 17.65
C PRO A 217 -15.22 -15.92 18.29
N ALA A 218 -14.13 -15.49 17.71
CA ALA A 218 -13.43 -14.28 18.14
C ALA A 218 -14.27 -13.04 17.84
N ILE A 219 -14.98 -13.06 16.71
CA ILE A 219 -15.87 -11.97 16.27
C ILE A 219 -17.31 -12.51 16.25
N ILE A 220 -18.16 -11.96 17.13
CA ILE A 220 -19.54 -12.42 17.28
C ILE A 220 -20.51 -11.59 16.47
N ASP A 221 -20.30 -10.27 16.42
CA ASP A 221 -21.18 -9.31 15.75
C ASP A 221 -20.34 -8.18 15.13
N LEU A 222 -20.76 -7.71 13.98
CA LEU A 222 -20.17 -6.58 13.22
C LEU A 222 -21.26 -5.57 12.84
N SER A 223 -22.32 -5.46 13.62
CA SER A 223 -23.43 -4.55 13.30
C SER A 223 -23.02 -3.09 13.39
N GLU A 224 -22.16 -2.72 14.35
CA GLU A 224 -21.65 -1.35 14.50
C GLU A 224 -20.74 -0.98 13.33
N GLU A 225 -19.84 -1.88 12.93
CA GLU A 225 -18.95 -1.69 11.77
C GLU A 225 -19.74 -1.59 10.46
N ALA A 226 -20.84 -2.33 10.37
CA ALA A 226 -21.74 -2.22 9.23
C ALA A 226 -22.44 -0.86 9.15
N GLU A 227 -22.85 -0.29 10.29
CA GLU A 227 -23.43 1.07 10.31
C GLU A 227 -22.40 2.12 9.91
N VAL A 228 -21.17 2.05 10.45
CA VAL A 228 -20.07 2.93 10.03
C VAL A 228 -19.81 2.81 8.53
N THR A 229 -19.74 1.57 8.04
CA THR A 229 -19.54 1.31 6.61
C THR A 229 -20.65 1.88 5.74
N ARG A 230 -21.92 1.75 6.15
CA ARG A 230 -23.07 2.35 5.46
C ARG A 230 -23.00 3.87 5.48
N ALA A 231 -22.59 4.47 6.59
CA ALA A 231 -22.38 5.91 6.69
C ALA A 231 -21.32 6.39 5.69
N ILE A 232 -20.18 5.69 5.61
CA ILE A 232 -19.11 5.97 4.64
C ILE A 232 -19.63 5.91 3.20
N LEU A 233 -20.46 4.92 2.88
CA LEU A 233 -20.97 4.68 1.52
C LEU A 233 -22.25 5.45 1.19
N SER A 234 -22.74 6.29 2.12
CA SER A 234 -24.02 7.02 1.93
C SER A 234 -23.95 8.14 0.91
N GLN A 235 -22.77 8.72 0.70
CA GLN A 235 -22.56 9.87 -0.18
C GLN A 235 -21.18 9.79 -0.86
N SER A 236 -21.00 10.58 -1.93
CA SER A 236 -19.70 10.75 -2.58
C SER A 236 -18.74 11.54 -1.72
N LEU A 237 -17.50 11.13 -1.65
CA LEU A 237 -16.42 11.89 -1.01
C LEU A 237 -15.99 13.04 -1.92
N GLN A 238 -15.98 14.26 -1.40
CA GLN A 238 -15.48 15.44 -2.06
C GLN A 238 -14.20 15.92 -1.39
N LEU A 239 -13.10 15.91 -2.12
CA LEU A 239 -11.85 16.50 -1.66
C LEU A 239 -11.75 17.92 -2.17
N THR A 240 -11.54 18.88 -1.28
CA THR A 240 -11.49 20.30 -1.58
C THR A 240 -10.14 20.90 -1.22
N LEU A 241 -9.84 22.07 -1.74
CA LEU A 241 -8.71 22.85 -1.26
C LEU A 241 -9.11 23.64 0.00
N PRO A 242 -8.18 23.87 0.93
CA PRO A 242 -8.47 24.68 2.10
C PRO A 242 -8.87 26.11 1.70
N ASN A 243 -9.71 26.75 2.54
CA ASN A 243 -10.17 28.12 2.40
C ASN A 243 -11.05 28.43 1.16
N GLY A 244 -11.67 27.41 0.56
CA GLY A 244 -12.57 27.64 -0.58
C GLY A 244 -11.86 28.29 -1.77
N GLN A 245 -10.54 28.21 -1.86
CA GLN A 245 -9.81 28.69 -3.03
C GLN A 245 -10.36 27.94 -4.24
N LEU A 246 -11.13 28.65 -5.03
CA LEU A 246 -11.53 28.25 -6.36
C LEU A 246 -10.24 28.14 -7.18
N SER A 247 -9.56 27.02 -7.05
CA SER A 247 -8.53 26.69 -8.01
C SER A 247 -9.23 26.07 -9.20
N ASP A 248 -8.66 26.27 -10.37
CA ASP A 248 -9.17 25.84 -11.67
C ASP A 248 -9.43 24.31 -11.75
N GLN A 249 -9.12 23.56 -10.72
CA GLN A 249 -9.23 22.12 -10.65
C GLN A 249 -9.70 21.68 -9.25
N GLY A 250 -10.87 21.07 -9.20
CA GLY A 250 -11.54 20.57 -8.00
C GLY A 250 -12.97 21.12 -7.88
N PRO A 251 -13.80 20.61 -6.98
CA PRO A 251 -13.52 19.50 -6.05
C PRO A 251 -13.32 18.16 -6.78
N TRP A 252 -12.44 17.29 -6.24
CA TRP A 252 -12.31 15.91 -6.71
C TRP A 252 -13.36 15.07 -6.03
N VAL A 253 -14.25 14.46 -6.83
CA VAL A 253 -15.41 13.72 -6.35
C VAL A 253 -15.21 12.23 -6.59
N TYR A 254 -15.31 11.44 -5.53
CA TYR A 254 -15.20 9.99 -5.57
C TYR A 254 -16.53 9.36 -5.18
N GLN A 255 -17.09 8.57 -6.09
CA GLN A 255 -18.39 7.93 -5.89
C GLN A 255 -18.32 6.82 -4.82
N PRO A 256 -19.45 6.46 -4.17
CA PRO A 256 -19.49 5.45 -3.12
C PRO A 256 -18.90 4.09 -3.53
N GLU A 257 -19.01 3.70 -4.80
CA GLU A 257 -18.43 2.47 -5.32
C GLU A 257 -16.89 2.48 -5.35
N VAL A 258 -16.29 3.67 -5.41
CA VAL A 258 -14.85 3.85 -5.26
C VAL A 258 -14.47 3.75 -3.78
N LEU A 259 -15.26 4.37 -2.90
CA LEU A 259 -15.05 4.30 -1.45
C LEU A 259 -15.16 2.86 -0.93
N ALA A 260 -16.10 2.07 -1.46
CA ALA A 260 -16.25 0.67 -1.10
C ALA A 260 -14.96 -0.16 -1.29
N LYS A 261 -14.14 0.20 -2.29
CA LYS A 261 -12.85 -0.46 -2.55
C LYS A 261 -11.73 0.00 -1.61
N LEU A 262 -11.95 1.09 -0.89
CA LEU A 262 -10.99 1.61 0.08
C LEU A 262 -11.21 1.03 1.48
N ILE A 263 -12.40 0.51 1.76
CA ILE A 263 -12.75 0.04 3.09
C ILE A 263 -11.94 -1.22 3.42
N GLU A 264 -11.34 -1.20 4.60
CA GLU A 264 -10.57 -2.29 5.17
C GLU A 264 -11.05 -2.57 6.59
N ILE A 265 -11.15 -3.85 6.92
CA ILE A 265 -11.53 -4.30 8.25
C ILE A 265 -10.27 -4.76 8.94
N GLN A 266 -9.85 -4.05 9.97
CA GLN A 266 -8.63 -4.32 10.72
C GLN A 266 -8.93 -4.91 12.09
N ASN A 267 -8.22 -5.98 12.46
CA ASN A 267 -8.21 -6.49 13.83
C ASN A 267 -7.26 -5.65 14.68
N VAL A 268 -7.81 -4.92 15.64
CA VAL A 268 -7.00 -4.12 16.57
C VAL A 268 -6.57 -5.00 17.75
N GLN A 269 -5.26 -5.26 17.86
CA GLN A 269 -4.68 -6.00 18.99
C GLN A 269 -4.48 -5.05 20.18
N ASP A 270 -5.55 -4.78 20.93
CA ASP A 270 -5.48 -3.99 22.18
C ASP A 270 -5.50 -4.87 23.45
N GLY A 271 -5.23 -6.17 23.31
CA GLY A 271 -5.24 -7.14 24.41
C GLY A 271 -6.63 -7.67 24.75
N LYS A 272 -7.67 -7.27 24.04
CA LYS A 272 -9.00 -7.88 24.09
C LYS A 272 -9.18 -8.79 22.87
N PRO A 273 -9.79 -9.97 23.04
CA PRO A 273 -10.15 -10.79 21.89
C PRO A 273 -11.13 -9.98 21.02
N SER A 274 -10.73 -9.72 19.78
CA SER A 274 -11.57 -9.20 18.69
C SER A 274 -12.12 -7.78 18.83
N ASN A 275 -11.26 -6.79 18.90
CA ASN A 275 -11.64 -5.43 18.53
C ASN A 275 -11.43 -5.27 17.01
N VAL A 276 -12.51 -5.21 16.25
CA VAL A 276 -12.51 -5.01 14.80
C VAL A 276 -12.85 -3.54 14.54
N GLN A 277 -12.10 -2.90 13.67
CA GLN A 277 -12.38 -1.52 13.27
C GLN A 277 -12.43 -1.40 11.75
N VAL A 278 -13.38 -0.59 11.29
CA VAL A 278 -13.43 -0.16 9.89
C VAL A 278 -12.38 0.93 9.70
N SER A 279 -11.60 0.82 8.66
CA SER A 279 -10.59 1.80 8.26
C SER A 279 -10.62 1.98 6.75
N LEU A 280 -9.89 2.95 6.25
CA LEU A 280 -9.64 3.10 4.83
C LEU A 280 -8.22 2.63 4.52
N ASN A 281 -8.04 1.88 3.43
CA ASN A 281 -6.73 1.40 2.99
C ASN A 281 -5.82 2.59 2.63
N PRO A 282 -4.74 2.83 3.40
CA PRO A 282 -3.91 4.01 3.23
C PRO A 282 -3.11 4.00 1.92
N ASP A 283 -2.75 2.81 1.41
CA ASP A 283 -1.98 2.70 0.19
C ASP A 283 -2.83 3.06 -1.04
N THR A 284 -4.09 2.65 -1.05
CA THR A 284 -5.02 3.01 -2.11
C THR A 284 -5.37 4.50 -2.06
N LEU A 285 -5.57 5.08 -0.86
CA LEU A 285 -5.72 6.53 -0.69
C LEU A 285 -4.49 7.29 -1.18
N ARG A 286 -3.30 6.79 -0.89
CA ARG A 286 -2.03 7.37 -1.37
C ARG A 286 -1.97 7.40 -2.90
N GLN A 287 -2.36 6.33 -3.56
CA GLN A 287 -2.42 6.28 -5.03
C GLN A 287 -3.41 7.31 -5.59
N MET A 288 -4.59 7.40 -4.99
CA MET A 288 -5.60 8.41 -5.39
C MET A 288 -5.06 9.84 -5.24
N LEU A 289 -4.46 10.16 -4.09
CA LEU A 289 -3.90 11.48 -3.82
C LEU A 289 -2.70 11.78 -4.73
N THR A 290 -1.86 10.79 -5.03
CA THR A 290 -0.74 10.95 -5.98
C THR A 290 -1.24 11.30 -7.38
N THR A 291 -2.39 10.77 -7.80
CA THR A 291 -2.99 11.07 -9.11
C THR A 291 -3.43 12.54 -9.22
N ILE A 292 -3.93 13.11 -8.13
CA ILE A 292 -4.37 14.51 -8.12
C ILE A 292 -3.25 15.49 -7.70
N GLN A 293 -2.15 14.99 -7.17
CA GLN A 293 -1.02 15.81 -6.71
C GLN A 293 -0.52 16.84 -7.73
N PRO A 294 -0.36 16.52 -9.04
CA PRO A 294 0.06 17.50 -10.04
C PRO A 294 -0.95 18.65 -10.23
N GLN A 295 -2.22 18.40 -9.95
CA GLN A 295 -3.29 19.40 -10.03
C GLN A 295 -3.36 20.27 -8.77
N VAL A 296 -2.93 19.74 -7.62
CA VAL A 296 -2.88 20.46 -6.35
C VAL A 296 -1.61 21.29 -6.22
N ASN A 297 -0.47 20.70 -6.59
CA ASN A 297 0.83 21.34 -6.43
C ASN A 297 1.00 22.51 -7.40
N ARG A 298 1.56 23.59 -6.90
CA ARG A 298 2.05 24.71 -7.71
C ARG A 298 3.29 25.31 -7.06
N GLN A 299 4.20 25.80 -7.90
CA GLN A 299 5.34 26.57 -7.44
C GLN A 299 4.89 27.96 -6.97
N ALA A 300 5.61 28.51 -5.98
CA ALA A 300 5.47 29.93 -5.67
C ALA A 300 5.98 30.77 -6.86
N THR A 301 5.25 31.78 -7.20
CA THR A 301 5.68 32.73 -8.25
C THR A 301 5.85 34.12 -7.66
N ASN A 302 7.01 34.74 -7.95
CA ASN A 302 7.28 36.11 -7.53
C ASN A 302 6.38 37.08 -8.27
N ALA A 303 6.07 38.19 -7.62
CA ALA A 303 5.48 39.33 -8.30
C ALA A 303 6.40 39.83 -9.42
N ARG A 304 5.82 40.33 -10.49
CA ARG A 304 6.54 41.04 -11.55
C ARG A 304 6.32 42.52 -11.39
N PHE A 305 7.35 43.28 -11.66
CA PHE A 305 7.32 44.72 -11.45
C PHE A 305 7.83 45.47 -12.66
N ARG A 306 7.43 46.72 -12.74
CA ARG A 306 8.04 47.73 -13.57
C ARG A 306 8.64 48.81 -12.67
N PHE A 307 9.86 49.25 -12.99
CA PHE A 307 10.51 50.32 -12.26
C PHE A 307 10.07 51.68 -12.82
N ASP A 308 9.46 52.51 -11.98
CA ASP A 308 9.15 53.90 -12.33
C ASP A 308 10.37 54.78 -12.10
N GLU A 309 11.04 55.16 -13.20
CA GLU A 309 12.24 55.98 -13.15
C GLU A 309 12.01 57.39 -12.58
N SER A 310 10.74 57.87 -12.55
CA SER A 310 10.39 59.18 -12.01
C SER A 310 10.22 59.21 -10.50
N THR A 311 9.72 58.11 -9.90
CA THR A 311 9.46 57.98 -8.47
C THR A 311 10.51 57.12 -7.77
N GLY A 312 11.20 56.25 -8.48
CA GLY A 312 12.10 55.23 -7.92
C GLY A 312 11.36 54.05 -7.28
N GLU A 313 10.08 53.89 -7.60
CA GLU A 313 9.23 52.85 -7.00
C GLU A 313 9.00 51.68 -7.96
N LEU A 314 8.62 50.52 -7.39
CA LEU A 314 8.19 49.35 -8.14
C LEU A 314 6.67 49.36 -8.29
N VAL A 315 6.20 49.26 -9.52
CA VAL A 315 4.78 49.13 -9.87
C VAL A 315 4.50 47.68 -10.22
N VAL A 316 3.55 47.03 -9.53
CA VAL A 316 3.18 45.63 -9.79
C VAL A 316 2.62 45.48 -11.19
N LEU A 317 3.27 44.67 -11.99
CA LEU A 317 2.86 44.29 -13.36
C LEU A 317 2.02 43.00 -13.35
N SER A 318 2.42 42.02 -12.50
CA SER A 318 1.70 40.77 -12.28
C SER A 318 1.82 40.38 -10.82
N PRO A 319 0.72 40.00 -10.15
CA PRO A 319 0.76 39.65 -8.73
C PRO A 319 1.53 38.35 -8.49
N SER A 320 2.08 38.26 -7.29
CA SER A 320 2.69 37.05 -6.77
C SER A 320 1.65 35.97 -6.47
N ALA A 321 2.07 34.74 -6.41
CA ALA A 321 1.21 33.65 -5.97
C ALA A 321 1.97 32.70 -5.02
N ASN A 322 1.30 32.32 -3.92
CA ASN A 322 1.86 31.33 -3.01
C ASN A 322 2.03 29.98 -3.72
N GLY A 323 3.12 29.33 -3.46
CA GLY A 323 3.31 27.92 -3.76
C GLY A 323 2.43 27.05 -2.88
N ARG A 324 2.08 25.90 -3.37
CA ARG A 324 1.25 24.93 -2.63
C ARG A 324 1.74 23.51 -2.95
N ARG A 325 1.89 22.72 -1.89
CA ARG A 325 2.29 21.32 -2.01
C ARG A 325 1.34 20.46 -1.19
N LEU A 326 0.77 19.42 -1.79
CA LEU A 326 -0.06 18.43 -1.12
C LEU A 326 0.76 17.64 -0.11
N ASP A 327 0.33 17.63 1.14
CA ASP A 327 0.81 16.71 2.16
C ASP A 327 -0.06 15.44 2.09
N ILE A 328 0.47 14.41 1.44
CA ILE A 328 -0.27 13.17 1.20
C ILE A 328 -0.55 12.45 2.52
N ASP A 329 0.42 12.36 3.42
CA ASP A 329 0.28 11.60 4.66
C ASP A 329 -0.73 12.26 5.60
N ALA A 330 -0.62 13.57 5.79
CA ALA A 330 -1.57 14.33 6.59
C ALA A 330 -2.99 14.33 5.95
N SER A 331 -3.08 14.35 4.62
CA SER A 331 -4.36 14.25 3.92
C SER A 331 -5.02 12.87 4.10
N ILE A 332 -4.25 11.77 4.05
CA ILE A 332 -4.75 10.41 4.31
C ILE A 332 -5.35 10.35 5.71
N GLN A 333 -4.65 10.86 6.71
CA GLN A 333 -5.14 10.88 8.09
C GLN A 333 -6.42 11.72 8.20
N SER A 334 -6.42 12.92 7.65
CA SER A 334 -7.58 13.82 7.67
C SER A 334 -8.80 13.21 6.97
N ILE A 335 -8.61 12.58 5.82
CA ILE A 335 -9.68 11.91 5.06
C ILE A 335 -10.22 10.73 5.87
N THR A 336 -9.35 9.89 6.40
CA THR A 336 -9.75 8.72 7.18
C THR A 336 -10.57 9.12 8.39
N ASP A 337 -10.08 10.08 9.17
CA ASP A 337 -10.76 10.56 10.38
C ASP A 337 -12.12 11.21 10.06
N ALA A 338 -12.19 12.01 8.99
CA ALA A 338 -13.43 12.67 8.58
C ALA A 338 -14.47 11.66 8.08
N VAL A 339 -14.07 10.75 7.19
CA VAL A 339 -14.97 9.74 6.60
C VAL A 339 -15.50 8.78 7.66
N LEU A 340 -14.68 8.39 8.63
CA LEU A 340 -15.12 7.57 9.77
C LEU A 340 -16.13 8.28 10.67
N ARG A 341 -16.13 9.62 10.69
CA ARG A 341 -17.19 10.42 11.36
C ARG A 341 -18.42 10.65 10.48
N GLY A 342 -18.44 10.14 9.26
CA GLY A 342 -19.52 10.36 8.29
C GLY A 342 -19.46 11.70 7.55
N GLU A 343 -18.31 12.39 7.57
CA GLU A 343 -18.07 13.61 6.83
C GLU A 343 -17.60 13.28 5.40
N HIS A 344 -18.24 13.88 4.39
CA HIS A 344 -17.96 13.58 2.98
C HIS A 344 -17.38 14.77 2.20
N SER A 345 -17.17 15.91 2.85
CA SER A 345 -16.47 17.06 2.27
C SER A 345 -15.23 17.35 3.10
N VAL A 346 -14.07 16.99 2.57
CA VAL A 346 -12.82 17.00 3.32
C VAL A 346 -11.81 17.93 2.62
N PRO A 347 -11.29 18.95 3.30
CA PRO A 347 -10.22 19.76 2.77
C PRO A 347 -8.90 18.96 2.78
N LEU A 348 -8.19 19.02 1.67
CA LEU A 348 -6.83 18.46 1.56
C LEU A 348 -5.87 19.23 2.48
N VAL A 349 -4.92 18.54 3.04
CA VAL A 349 -3.84 19.17 3.79
C VAL A 349 -2.74 19.60 2.83
N VAL A 350 -2.44 20.88 2.80
CA VAL A 350 -1.41 21.46 1.92
C VAL A 350 -0.44 22.30 2.72
N THR A 351 0.82 22.28 2.30
CA THR A 351 1.84 23.21 2.78
C THR A 351 1.94 24.37 1.81
N GLU A 352 1.79 25.59 2.28
CA GLU A 352 1.99 26.80 1.49
C GLU A 352 3.43 27.30 1.60
N THR A 353 3.98 27.78 0.48
CA THR A 353 5.28 28.43 0.40
C THR A 353 5.08 29.86 -0.10
N GLN A 354 5.54 30.83 0.65
CA GLN A 354 5.48 32.22 0.23
C GLN A 354 6.44 32.46 -0.94
N PRO A 355 6.07 33.36 -1.90
CA PRO A 355 7.00 33.81 -2.92
C PRO A 355 8.17 34.57 -2.28
N ALA A 356 9.33 34.45 -2.88
CA ALA A 356 10.51 35.19 -2.42
C ALA A 356 10.32 36.73 -2.57
N VAL A 357 9.53 37.14 -3.55
CA VAL A 357 9.17 38.55 -3.79
C VAL A 357 7.64 38.68 -3.83
N PRO A 358 7.00 39.13 -2.75
CA PRO A 358 5.58 39.40 -2.72
C PRO A 358 5.23 40.73 -3.41
N ASP A 359 3.95 40.97 -3.64
CA ASP A 359 3.43 42.21 -4.24
C ASP A 359 3.79 43.48 -3.47
N THR A 360 4.08 43.35 -2.18
CA THR A 360 4.45 44.44 -1.29
C THR A 360 5.94 44.75 -1.27
N ALA A 361 6.76 44.05 -2.05
CA ALA A 361 8.18 44.28 -2.11
C ALA A 361 8.48 45.69 -2.68
N THR A 362 9.44 46.38 -2.06
CA THR A 362 9.86 47.72 -2.50
C THR A 362 11.19 47.68 -3.21
N ALA A 363 11.47 48.71 -4.03
CA ALA A 363 12.75 48.86 -4.69
C ALA A 363 13.92 48.87 -3.70
N GLU A 364 13.76 49.55 -2.56
CA GLU A 364 14.76 49.59 -1.48
C GLU A 364 15.04 48.18 -0.90
N GLN A 365 13.99 47.40 -0.61
CA GLN A 365 14.16 46.02 -0.10
C GLN A 365 14.86 45.09 -1.08
N LEU A 366 14.63 45.27 -2.38
CA LEU A 366 15.27 44.46 -3.41
C LEU A 366 16.64 45.00 -3.84
N GLY A 367 17.02 46.20 -3.36
CA GLY A 367 18.25 46.86 -3.75
C GLY A 367 18.22 47.29 -5.23
N ILE A 368 17.11 47.82 -5.72
CA ILE A 368 16.95 48.30 -7.08
C ILE A 368 16.90 49.82 -7.01
N SER A 369 18.00 50.50 -7.42
CA SER A 369 18.09 51.95 -7.35
C SER A 369 17.93 52.64 -8.72
N GLY A 370 17.97 51.89 -9.80
CA GLY A 370 17.80 52.46 -11.14
C GLY A 370 18.35 51.61 -12.26
N LEU A 371 18.42 52.20 -13.44
CA LEU A 371 18.91 51.57 -14.64
C LEU A 371 20.42 51.33 -14.55
N LEU A 372 20.88 50.11 -14.87
CA LEU A 372 22.33 49.82 -14.89
C LEU A 372 23.03 50.50 -16.03
N PRO A 373 24.30 50.95 -15.87
CA PRO A 373 25.15 51.40 -16.98
C PRO A 373 25.22 50.29 -18.03
N ASN A 374 25.03 50.68 -19.32
CA ASN A 374 24.95 49.77 -20.46
C ASN A 374 23.85 48.68 -20.36
N GLY A 375 22.96 48.77 -19.38
CA GLY A 375 21.83 47.86 -19.19
C GLY A 375 20.71 48.02 -20.23
N VAL A 376 20.77 49.00 -21.10
CA VAL A 376 19.81 49.19 -22.23
C VAL A 376 20.41 48.62 -23.49
N GLN A 377 19.71 47.69 -24.11
CA GLN A 377 20.10 47.14 -25.40
C GLN A 377 18.87 47.09 -26.31
N THR A 378 19.06 47.60 -27.54
CA THR A 378 17.99 47.62 -28.56
C THR A 378 18.46 46.94 -29.83
N SER A 379 17.63 46.09 -30.39
CA SER A 379 17.84 45.53 -31.72
C SER A 379 16.70 45.87 -32.67
N TYR A 380 17.03 45.83 -33.95
CA TYR A 380 16.09 46.13 -35.02
C TYR A 380 15.92 44.92 -35.93
N PHE A 381 14.70 44.67 -36.38
CA PHE A 381 14.34 43.55 -37.25
C PHE A 381 13.42 43.98 -38.38
N TYR A 382 13.80 45.10 -39.01
CA TYR A 382 13.08 45.65 -40.15
C TYR A 382 12.87 44.64 -41.26
N GLY A 383 11.69 44.66 -41.87
CA GLY A 383 11.31 43.75 -42.95
C GLY A 383 10.91 42.33 -42.49
N SER A 384 10.82 42.10 -41.19
CA SER A 384 10.29 40.82 -40.67
C SER A 384 8.80 40.66 -40.99
N GLN A 385 8.40 39.42 -41.26
CA GLN A 385 7.00 39.03 -41.43
C GLN A 385 6.22 39.20 -40.11
N ALA A 386 4.91 39.34 -40.19
CA ALA A 386 4.04 39.60 -39.04
C ALA A 386 4.15 38.49 -37.98
N GLU A 387 4.22 37.23 -38.41
CA GLU A 387 4.35 36.03 -37.56
C GLU A 387 5.65 36.08 -36.74
N ARG A 388 6.76 36.53 -37.36
CA ARG A 388 8.02 36.67 -36.64
C ARG A 388 7.96 37.82 -35.62
N VAL A 389 7.31 38.94 -35.96
CA VAL A 389 7.09 40.06 -35.03
C VAL A 389 6.23 39.60 -33.85
N GLN A 390 5.17 38.84 -34.14
CA GLN A 390 4.32 38.22 -33.09
C GLN A 390 5.14 37.35 -32.14
N ASN A 391 5.96 36.44 -32.67
CA ASN A 391 6.80 35.55 -31.86
C ASN A 391 7.80 36.34 -31.00
N ILE A 392 8.44 37.38 -31.54
CA ILE A 392 9.33 38.25 -30.76
C ILE A 392 8.58 38.95 -29.64
N THR A 393 7.37 39.45 -29.93
CA THR A 393 6.55 40.17 -28.93
C THR A 393 6.12 39.24 -27.80
N ILE A 394 5.63 38.05 -28.12
CA ILE A 394 5.21 37.05 -27.11
C ILE A 394 6.41 36.59 -26.28
N ALA A 395 7.53 36.25 -26.92
CA ALA A 395 8.73 35.84 -26.21
C ALA A 395 9.27 36.94 -25.29
N ALA A 396 9.34 38.19 -25.77
CA ALA A 396 9.80 39.32 -24.97
C ALA A 396 8.90 39.54 -23.73
N ALA A 397 7.60 39.48 -23.90
CA ALA A 397 6.64 39.65 -22.80
C ALA A 397 6.80 38.61 -21.68
N ARG A 398 7.37 37.44 -21.97
CA ARG A 398 7.67 36.45 -20.92
C ARG A 398 8.67 36.95 -19.89
N PHE A 399 9.54 37.89 -20.30
CA PHE A 399 10.64 38.42 -19.47
C PHE A 399 10.32 39.78 -18.85
N ASP A 400 9.25 40.45 -19.28
CA ASP A 400 8.90 41.77 -18.74
C ASP A 400 8.53 41.68 -17.25
N GLY A 401 9.27 42.43 -16.43
CA GLY A 401 9.08 42.46 -14.97
C GLY A 401 9.68 41.28 -14.21
N VAL A 402 10.50 40.43 -14.85
CA VAL A 402 11.14 39.29 -14.20
C VAL A 402 12.28 39.77 -13.31
N LEU A 403 12.36 39.19 -12.10
CA LEU A 403 13.38 39.44 -11.10
C LEU A 403 14.32 38.24 -10.97
N VAL A 404 15.64 38.51 -10.97
CA VAL A 404 16.67 37.50 -10.73
C VAL A 404 17.32 37.77 -9.36
N ALA A 405 17.29 36.79 -8.47
CA ALA A 405 17.80 36.94 -7.12
C ALA A 405 19.33 37.09 -7.06
N PRO A 406 19.87 37.70 -6.01
CA PRO A 406 21.31 37.66 -5.75
C PRO A 406 21.85 36.22 -5.71
N GLY A 407 22.91 35.96 -6.47
CA GLY A 407 23.53 34.62 -6.61
C GLY A 407 22.78 33.64 -7.49
N GLU A 408 21.62 33.98 -8.02
CA GLU A 408 20.83 33.11 -8.89
C GLU A 408 21.45 32.99 -10.27
N THR A 409 21.48 31.76 -10.79
CA THR A 409 21.74 31.50 -12.20
C THR A 409 20.42 31.47 -12.94
N PHE A 410 20.21 32.49 -13.76
CA PHE A 410 19.03 32.63 -14.59
C PHE A 410 19.09 31.68 -15.79
N SER A 411 17.97 31.00 -16.08
CA SER A 411 17.75 30.19 -17.27
C SER A 411 16.70 30.86 -18.18
N MET A 412 17.04 31.11 -19.43
CA MET A 412 16.08 31.68 -20.38
C MET A 412 14.97 30.67 -20.71
N VAL A 413 15.31 29.39 -20.84
CA VAL A 413 14.36 28.31 -21.17
C VAL A 413 13.29 28.17 -20.08
N ASP A 414 13.66 28.30 -18.82
CA ASP A 414 12.71 28.17 -17.69
C ASP A 414 11.63 29.27 -17.70
N ILE A 415 12.00 30.50 -18.07
CA ILE A 415 11.06 31.64 -18.13
C ILE A 415 10.28 31.66 -19.44
N LEU A 416 10.94 31.30 -20.55
CA LEU A 416 10.32 31.28 -21.87
C LEU A 416 9.18 30.26 -21.94
N GLY A 417 9.40 29.08 -21.32
CA GLY A 417 8.47 27.98 -21.32
C GLY A 417 8.26 27.36 -22.70
N ASP A 418 7.14 26.71 -22.89
CA ASP A 418 6.82 26.02 -24.15
C ASP A 418 6.53 27.00 -25.29
N VAL A 419 7.24 26.82 -26.41
CA VAL A 419 7.10 27.61 -27.64
C VAL A 419 6.20 26.82 -28.60
N SER A 420 4.89 27.01 -28.47
CA SER A 420 3.86 26.29 -29.23
C SER A 420 2.75 27.20 -29.74
N LEU A 421 1.96 26.70 -30.68
CA LEU A 421 0.78 27.41 -31.18
C LEU A 421 -0.23 27.70 -30.06
N ASP A 422 -0.38 26.77 -29.09
CA ASP A 422 -1.27 26.93 -27.94
C ASP A 422 -0.87 28.08 -27.03
N ASN A 423 0.41 28.42 -26.99
CA ASN A 423 0.94 29.58 -26.26
C ASN A 423 0.98 30.86 -27.11
N GLY A 424 0.32 30.85 -28.27
CA GLY A 424 0.13 32.02 -29.14
C GLY A 424 1.27 32.31 -30.11
N TYR A 425 2.30 31.46 -30.17
CA TYR A 425 3.34 31.57 -31.16
C TYR A 425 2.80 31.20 -32.56
N ALA A 426 3.46 31.71 -33.61
CA ALA A 426 3.12 31.43 -34.99
C ALA A 426 4.26 30.69 -35.70
N GLU A 427 3.93 30.05 -36.81
CA GLU A 427 4.95 29.51 -37.72
C GLU A 427 5.67 30.63 -38.46
N ALA A 428 6.99 30.60 -38.40
CA ALA A 428 7.87 31.52 -39.07
C ALA A 428 9.20 30.81 -39.39
N PRO A 429 10.06 31.36 -40.24
CA PRO A 429 11.35 30.74 -40.54
C PRO A 429 12.21 30.51 -39.29
N ILE A 430 12.62 29.26 -39.04
CA ILE A 430 13.58 28.83 -38.02
C ILE A 430 14.79 28.17 -38.63
N ILE A 431 15.92 28.20 -37.95
CA ILE A 431 17.15 27.50 -38.34
C ILE A 431 17.16 26.14 -37.67
N PHE A 432 17.00 25.06 -38.42
CA PHE A 432 16.95 23.70 -37.89
C PHE A 432 17.62 22.69 -38.84
N GLY A 433 18.47 21.83 -38.31
CA GLY A 433 19.11 20.78 -39.09
C GLY A 433 19.95 21.29 -40.28
N GLY A 434 20.60 22.42 -40.12
CA GLY A 434 21.46 23.00 -41.15
C GLY A 434 20.71 23.67 -42.31
N ARG A 435 19.47 24.09 -42.10
CA ARG A 435 18.65 24.82 -43.10
C ARG A 435 17.58 25.67 -42.44
N THR A 436 17.06 26.62 -43.20
CA THR A 436 15.87 27.37 -42.79
C THR A 436 14.61 26.59 -43.17
N VAL A 437 13.75 26.37 -42.18
CA VAL A 437 12.46 25.68 -42.35
C VAL A 437 11.34 26.48 -41.68
N GLN A 438 10.11 26.28 -42.10
CA GLN A 438 8.96 26.80 -41.35
C GLN A 438 8.80 26.03 -40.06
N GLY A 439 8.66 26.75 -38.95
CA GLY A 439 8.50 26.17 -37.64
C GLY A 439 7.98 27.18 -36.62
N VAL A 440 7.39 26.67 -35.55
CA VAL A 440 6.81 27.53 -34.51
C VAL A 440 7.91 28.27 -33.76
N GLY A 441 7.72 29.58 -33.54
CA GLY A 441 8.62 30.39 -32.74
C GLY A 441 9.77 31.06 -33.50
N GLY A 442 9.76 31.07 -34.84
CA GLY A 442 10.76 31.82 -35.59
C GLY A 442 10.81 33.28 -35.15
N GLY A 443 11.98 33.73 -34.69
CA GLY A 443 12.19 35.08 -34.12
C GLY A 443 12.56 35.07 -32.62
N VAL A 444 12.31 34.00 -31.87
CA VAL A 444 12.62 33.92 -30.42
C VAL A 444 14.11 34.14 -30.13
N CYS A 445 15.01 33.70 -31.01
CA CYS A 445 16.45 33.94 -30.85
C CYS A 445 16.84 35.44 -30.96
N GLN A 446 15.97 36.33 -31.45
CA GLN A 446 16.17 37.78 -31.34
C GLN A 446 16.14 38.21 -29.87
N VAL A 447 15.23 37.61 -29.08
CA VAL A 447 15.06 37.93 -27.67
C VAL A 447 16.26 37.41 -26.85
N SER A 448 16.74 36.19 -27.14
CA SER A 448 17.92 35.62 -26.44
C SER A 448 19.21 36.37 -26.78
N THR A 449 19.40 36.75 -28.03
CA THR A 449 20.56 37.56 -28.47
C THR A 449 20.59 38.89 -27.71
N MET A 450 19.43 39.53 -27.55
CA MET A 450 19.39 40.83 -26.86
C MET A 450 19.55 40.70 -25.35
N LEU A 451 19.02 39.65 -24.74
CA LEU A 451 19.31 39.36 -23.33
C LEU A 451 20.82 39.11 -23.13
N PHE A 452 21.42 38.27 -23.98
CA PHE A 452 22.88 38.03 -23.91
C PHE A 452 23.66 39.33 -23.97
N ARG A 453 23.33 40.25 -24.89
CA ARG A 453 23.99 41.55 -25.00
C ARG A 453 23.78 42.42 -23.76
N ALA A 454 22.57 42.48 -23.23
CA ALA A 454 22.27 43.25 -22.03
C ALA A 454 23.12 42.75 -20.86
N VAL A 455 23.19 41.45 -20.67
CA VAL A 455 24.00 40.77 -19.65
C VAL A 455 25.49 40.98 -19.88
N PHE A 456 25.95 40.86 -21.14
CA PHE A 456 27.34 41.03 -21.53
C PHE A 456 27.84 42.46 -21.23
N PHE A 457 27.10 43.47 -21.64
CA PHE A 457 27.48 44.87 -21.45
C PHE A 457 27.26 45.40 -20.03
N ALA A 458 26.35 44.76 -19.28
CA ALA A 458 26.19 45.04 -17.87
C ALA A 458 27.23 44.31 -16.98
N GLY A 459 28.03 43.40 -17.55
CA GLY A 459 29.16 42.75 -16.89
C GLY A 459 28.80 41.56 -15.97
N PHE A 460 27.66 40.92 -16.19
CA PHE A 460 27.31 39.70 -15.46
C PHE A 460 28.00 38.46 -16.05
N PRO A 461 28.35 37.44 -15.21
CA PRO A 461 28.93 36.19 -15.68
C PRO A 461 27.97 35.42 -16.57
N VAL A 462 28.42 35.02 -17.76
CA VAL A 462 27.68 34.15 -18.67
C VAL A 462 28.03 32.70 -18.39
N VAL A 463 27.04 31.90 -18.05
CA VAL A 463 27.20 30.48 -17.69
C VAL A 463 27.09 29.60 -18.94
N GLN A 464 26.11 29.87 -19.79
CA GLN A 464 25.89 29.11 -21.01
C GLN A 464 25.46 30.04 -22.15
N ARG A 465 26.10 29.86 -23.29
CA ARG A 465 25.75 30.56 -24.52
C ARG A 465 26.10 29.68 -25.71
N VAL A 466 25.17 29.52 -26.63
CA VAL A 466 25.39 28.88 -27.94
C VAL A 466 25.21 29.91 -29.05
N PRO A 467 26.20 30.13 -29.93
CA PRO A 467 26.05 31.03 -31.07
C PRO A 467 25.16 30.41 -32.15
N HIS A 468 24.69 31.23 -33.11
CA HIS A 468 24.05 30.70 -34.31
C HIS A 468 25.05 29.97 -35.20
N ALA A 469 24.57 28.96 -35.95
CA ALA A 469 25.40 28.19 -36.86
C ALA A 469 26.00 29.05 -37.98
N TYR A 470 25.28 30.06 -38.47
CA TYR A 470 25.76 30.99 -39.47
C TYR A 470 25.56 32.46 -39.05
N ARG A 471 26.28 33.38 -39.70
CA ARG A 471 26.25 34.80 -39.40
C ARG A 471 24.94 35.44 -39.86
N VAL A 472 24.08 35.76 -38.89
CA VAL A 472 22.75 36.33 -39.15
C VAL A 472 22.84 37.84 -39.17
N SER A 473 22.74 38.44 -40.37
CA SER A 473 23.02 39.86 -40.58
C SER A 473 22.11 40.83 -39.83
N TYR A 474 20.87 40.47 -39.54
CA TYR A 474 19.96 41.37 -38.82
C TYR A 474 20.28 41.50 -37.32
N TYR A 475 21.09 40.61 -36.73
CA TYR A 475 21.60 40.84 -35.37
C TYR A 475 22.68 41.95 -35.31
N GLU A 476 23.22 42.33 -36.42
CA GLU A 476 24.18 43.42 -36.54
C GLU A 476 23.52 44.77 -36.90
N GLN A 477 22.18 44.82 -37.03
CA GLN A 477 21.43 46.04 -37.32
C GLN A 477 21.36 46.97 -36.11
N THR A 478 21.73 48.22 -36.30
CA THR A 478 21.59 49.33 -35.34
C THR A 478 20.73 50.43 -35.94
N VAL A 479 20.41 51.46 -35.16
CA VAL A 479 19.73 52.67 -35.65
C VAL A 479 20.52 53.37 -36.74
N ASN A 480 21.85 53.24 -36.76
CA ASN A 480 22.75 53.86 -37.70
C ASN A 480 23.14 52.98 -38.92
N GLY A 481 22.49 51.81 -39.04
CA GLY A 481 22.83 50.81 -40.04
C GLY A 481 23.48 49.56 -39.42
N ARG A 482 24.17 48.78 -40.27
CA ARG A 482 24.83 47.54 -39.82
C ARG A 482 26.18 47.83 -39.16
N ASP A 483 26.40 47.26 -37.98
CA ASP A 483 27.69 47.31 -37.29
C ASP A 483 28.29 45.88 -37.22
N PRO A 484 29.31 45.59 -38.05
CA PRO A 484 29.94 44.27 -38.10
C PRO A 484 30.73 43.93 -36.82
N LEU A 485 31.01 44.89 -35.94
CA LEU A 485 31.62 44.62 -34.64
C LEU A 485 30.69 43.86 -33.69
N LEU A 486 29.40 43.86 -33.98
CA LEU A 486 28.42 43.06 -33.20
C LEU A 486 28.38 41.58 -33.61
N ALA A 487 29.12 41.19 -34.67
CA ALA A 487 29.30 39.77 -34.98
C ALA A 487 29.93 39.02 -33.81
N GLY A 488 29.48 37.81 -33.53
CA GLY A 488 29.91 37.02 -32.39
C GLY A 488 29.19 37.35 -31.08
N LEU A 489 28.33 38.40 -31.05
CA LEU A 489 27.50 38.75 -29.89
C LEU A 489 26.04 38.35 -30.09
N ASP A 490 25.81 37.09 -30.44
CA ASP A 490 24.50 36.47 -30.59
C ASP A 490 24.36 35.24 -29.69
N ALA A 491 23.14 34.87 -29.35
CA ALA A 491 22.83 33.69 -28.57
C ALA A 491 21.57 33.01 -29.09
N THR A 492 21.63 31.70 -29.24
CA THR A 492 20.52 30.85 -29.65
C THR A 492 19.79 30.31 -28.41
N VAL A 493 18.49 30.15 -28.53
CA VAL A 493 17.66 29.39 -27.58
C VAL A 493 16.75 28.45 -28.37
N TYR A 494 16.61 27.22 -27.86
CA TYR A 494 15.70 26.20 -28.41
C TYR A 494 15.18 25.29 -27.29
N VAL A 495 13.96 25.51 -26.86
CA VAL A 495 13.34 24.81 -25.74
C VAL A 495 13.10 23.33 -26.06
N PRO A 496 13.47 22.40 -25.19
CA PRO A 496 14.22 22.53 -23.92
C PRO A 496 15.75 22.34 -24.12
N LEU A 497 16.27 22.26 -25.32
CA LEU A 497 17.59 21.70 -25.66
C LEU A 497 18.74 22.69 -25.61
N VAL A 498 18.48 23.97 -25.96
CA VAL A 498 19.52 25.02 -26.03
C VAL A 498 19.09 26.19 -25.19
N ASP A 499 19.90 26.52 -24.18
CA ASP A 499 19.61 27.59 -23.22
C ASP A 499 20.65 28.72 -23.28
N PHE A 500 20.23 29.88 -22.82
CA PHE A 500 21.10 30.98 -22.47
C PHE A 500 21.00 31.19 -20.94
N GLN A 501 22.16 31.13 -20.27
CA GLN A 501 22.24 31.23 -18.82
C GLN A 501 23.28 32.25 -18.37
N PHE A 502 22.96 33.03 -17.32
CA PHE A 502 23.87 33.94 -16.66
C PHE A 502 23.63 33.95 -15.14
N THR A 503 24.62 34.41 -14.37
CA THR A 503 24.47 34.53 -12.91
C THR A 503 24.35 36.01 -12.53
N ASN A 504 23.35 36.34 -11.71
CA ASN A 504 23.31 37.61 -11.00
C ASN A 504 24.26 37.50 -9.77
N ASP A 505 25.51 37.80 -9.99
CA ASP A 505 26.58 37.76 -8.95
C ASP A 505 26.67 39.06 -8.13
N SER A 506 25.70 39.97 -8.30
CA SER A 506 25.56 41.16 -7.45
C SER A 506 24.84 40.83 -6.15
N PRO A 507 24.99 41.63 -5.07
CA PRO A 507 24.24 41.45 -3.84
C PRO A 507 22.80 41.99 -3.91
N TYR A 508 22.36 42.45 -5.07
CA TYR A 508 21.07 43.08 -5.29
C TYR A 508 20.23 42.27 -6.28
N TRP A 509 18.91 42.41 -6.22
CA TRP A 509 18.04 41.85 -7.24
C TRP A 509 18.23 42.54 -8.57
N LEU A 510 18.11 41.79 -9.65
CA LEU A 510 18.15 42.30 -11.02
C LEU A 510 16.74 42.24 -11.61
N LEU A 511 16.14 43.38 -11.91
CA LEU A 511 14.87 43.49 -12.60
C LEU A 511 15.11 43.64 -14.10
N MET A 512 14.44 42.80 -14.87
CA MET A 512 14.47 42.80 -16.32
C MET A 512 13.18 43.38 -16.89
N GLU A 513 13.27 44.36 -17.76
CA GLU A 513 12.13 44.87 -18.52
C GLU A 513 12.37 44.73 -20.02
N THR A 514 11.31 44.42 -20.74
CA THR A 514 11.34 44.31 -22.20
C THR A 514 10.22 45.14 -22.82
N SER A 515 10.49 45.65 -23.99
CA SER A 515 9.46 46.32 -24.80
C SER A 515 9.69 46.08 -26.28
N VAL A 516 8.61 45.83 -27.00
CA VAL A 516 8.60 45.73 -28.47
C VAL A 516 7.78 46.88 -29.02
N SER A 517 8.38 47.67 -29.91
CA SER A 517 7.72 48.81 -30.57
C SER A 517 8.03 48.77 -32.07
N GLY A 518 7.02 48.48 -32.88
CA GLY A 518 7.19 48.28 -34.32
C GLY A 518 8.19 47.15 -34.61
N TYR A 519 9.33 47.49 -35.22
CA TYR A 519 10.40 46.54 -35.54
C TYR A 519 11.61 46.67 -34.61
N SER A 520 11.43 47.11 -33.37
CA SER A 520 12.49 47.18 -32.36
C SER A 520 12.13 46.43 -31.09
N LEU A 521 13.12 45.73 -30.54
CA LEU A 521 13.07 45.09 -29.23
C LEU A 521 14.10 45.79 -28.33
N THR A 522 13.65 46.25 -27.18
CA THR A 522 14.50 46.85 -26.13
C THR A 522 14.47 46.04 -24.88
N TRP A 523 15.63 45.77 -24.32
CA TRP A 523 15.85 45.25 -22.97
C TRP A 523 16.38 46.35 -22.07
N LYS A 524 15.90 46.38 -20.81
CA LYS A 524 16.42 47.24 -19.76
C LYS A 524 16.70 46.38 -18.51
N LEU A 525 17.84 46.59 -17.88
CA LEU A 525 18.26 45.93 -16.65
C LEU A 525 18.33 46.97 -15.53
N TYR A 526 17.53 46.80 -14.48
CA TYR A 526 17.50 47.66 -13.31
C TYR A 526 18.04 46.93 -12.07
N SER A 527 18.92 47.59 -11.34
CA SER A 527 19.49 47.11 -10.07
C SER A 527 20.22 48.28 -9.38
N THR A 528 20.96 48.00 -8.33
CA THR A 528 21.95 48.98 -7.82
C THR A 528 23.29 48.73 -8.53
N TYR A 529 23.84 49.80 -9.08
CA TYR A 529 25.14 49.72 -9.70
C TYR A 529 26.23 49.42 -8.66
N ASP A 530 26.99 48.39 -8.89
CA ASP A 530 27.98 47.85 -7.94
C ASP A 530 29.44 48.21 -8.33
N GLY A 531 29.62 49.23 -9.20
CA GLY A 531 30.94 49.74 -9.59
C GLY A 531 31.62 49.01 -10.75
N ARG A 532 30.94 47.99 -11.33
CA ARG A 532 31.53 47.24 -12.45
C ARG A 532 31.50 48.02 -13.77
N THR A 533 32.57 47.95 -14.52
CA THR A 533 32.70 48.46 -15.87
C THR A 533 33.14 47.36 -16.83
N VAL A 534 32.73 47.45 -18.10
CA VAL A 534 33.04 46.45 -19.11
C VAL A 534 33.91 47.04 -20.18
N GLU A 535 35.06 46.43 -20.40
CA GLU A 535 35.94 46.63 -21.56
C GLU A 535 35.82 45.39 -22.44
N TRP A 536 35.76 45.61 -23.75
CA TRP A 536 35.67 44.50 -24.68
C TRP A 536 36.39 44.78 -25.96
N GLN A 537 36.85 43.72 -26.62
CA GLN A 537 37.51 43.77 -27.91
C GLN A 537 36.98 42.64 -28.78
N THR A 538 36.94 42.91 -30.11
CA THR A 538 36.53 41.87 -31.06
C THR A 538 37.52 41.82 -32.21
N THR A 539 37.77 40.61 -32.70
CA THR A 539 38.51 40.45 -33.95
C THR A 539 37.71 40.92 -35.17
N GLY A 540 36.38 41.07 -34.99
CA GLY A 540 35.46 41.06 -36.10
C GLY A 540 35.52 39.76 -36.91
N PRO A 541 34.76 39.64 -37.98
CA PRO A 541 34.80 38.46 -38.83
C PRO A 541 36.17 38.26 -39.52
N GLN A 542 36.82 37.12 -39.21
CA GLN A 542 38.09 36.70 -39.78
C GLN A 542 37.92 35.39 -40.56
N ASN A 543 38.94 34.96 -41.29
CA ASN A 543 38.98 33.67 -42.01
C ASN A 543 37.71 33.43 -42.85
N ILE A 544 37.33 34.43 -43.64
CA ILE A 544 36.08 34.42 -44.40
C ILE A 544 36.07 33.24 -45.39
N VAL A 545 35.07 32.37 -45.24
CA VAL A 545 34.78 31.29 -46.18
C VAL A 545 33.59 31.73 -47.03
N PRO A 546 33.72 31.89 -48.36
CA PRO A 546 32.61 32.28 -49.21
C PRO A 546 31.42 31.30 -49.09
N ALA A 547 30.20 31.84 -49.16
CA ALA A 547 29.01 31.02 -49.25
C ALA A 547 29.09 30.14 -50.52
N PRO A 548 28.61 28.89 -50.45
CA PRO A 548 28.47 28.05 -51.64
C PRO A 548 27.53 28.69 -52.69
N ASP A 549 27.71 28.29 -53.95
CA ASP A 549 26.81 28.72 -55.02
C ASP A 549 25.35 28.41 -54.69
N PRO A 550 24.40 29.26 -55.08
CA PRO A 550 22.98 29.03 -54.77
C PRO A 550 22.45 27.71 -55.30
N LEU A 551 21.62 27.05 -54.48
CA LEU A 551 20.93 25.83 -54.85
C LEU A 551 19.52 26.15 -55.35
N PHE A 552 19.20 25.69 -56.56
CA PHE A 552 17.88 25.83 -57.16
C PHE A 552 17.16 24.48 -57.10
N LYS A 553 15.95 24.45 -56.52
CA LYS A 553 15.11 23.26 -56.40
C LYS A 553 13.76 23.48 -57.06
N GLU A 554 13.35 22.53 -57.90
CA GLU A 554 11.99 22.55 -58.40
C GLU A 554 11.00 22.16 -57.31
N ASN A 555 9.97 22.97 -57.13
CA ASN A 555 8.90 22.74 -56.15
C ASN A 555 7.56 22.72 -56.88
N GLN A 556 6.92 21.54 -56.87
CA GLN A 556 5.64 21.28 -57.55
C GLN A 556 4.45 22.02 -56.95
N GLU A 557 4.60 22.52 -55.72
CA GLU A 557 3.55 23.22 -54.97
C GLU A 557 3.50 24.71 -55.26
N LEU A 558 4.49 25.25 -55.97
CA LEU A 558 4.54 26.65 -56.31
C LEU A 558 3.65 26.99 -57.53
N ASP A 559 3.06 28.19 -57.48
CA ASP A 559 2.28 28.70 -58.62
C ASP A 559 3.14 28.89 -59.87
N PRO A 560 2.56 28.69 -61.07
CA PRO A 560 3.31 28.85 -62.31
C PRO A 560 4.06 30.19 -62.41
N GLY A 561 5.36 30.11 -62.66
CA GLY A 561 6.25 31.25 -62.72
C GLY A 561 6.73 31.83 -61.39
N GLN A 562 6.36 31.20 -60.25
CA GLN A 562 6.81 31.63 -58.91
C GLN A 562 8.24 31.14 -58.64
N ILE A 563 9.04 31.98 -57.98
CA ILE A 563 10.32 31.63 -57.36
C ILE A 563 10.31 32.22 -55.96
N ILE A 564 10.67 31.43 -54.98
CA ILE A 564 10.82 31.85 -53.58
C ILE A 564 12.23 31.54 -53.08
N GLN A 565 12.77 32.39 -52.25
CA GLN A 565 14.03 32.15 -51.56
C GLN A 565 13.73 31.63 -50.17
N THR A 566 14.16 30.40 -49.88
CA THR A 566 13.94 29.74 -48.62
C THR A 566 15.12 29.85 -47.67
N ASP A 567 16.37 29.90 -48.21
CA ASP A 567 17.57 30.15 -47.43
C ASP A 567 18.38 31.30 -48.03
N TYR A 568 19.08 32.06 -47.17
CA TYR A 568 19.88 33.22 -47.56
C TYR A 568 21.37 32.90 -47.42
N ALA A 569 22.15 33.26 -48.40
CA ALA A 569 23.61 33.07 -48.39
C ALA A 569 24.26 33.84 -47.25
N ALA A 570 25.13 33.18 -46.50
CA ALA A 570 26.01 33.84 -45.53
C ALA A 570 27.44 33.31 -45.67
N ASN A 571 28.42 34.21 -45.68
CA ASN A 571 29.82 33.80 -45.61
C ASN A 571 30.13 33.24 -44.25
N GLY A 572 30.87 32.12 -44.17
CA GLY A 572 31.46 31.61 -42.95
C GLY A 572 32.53 32.57 -42.42
N ALA A 573 32.74 32.59 -41.13
CA ALA A 573 33.72 33.44 -40.47
C ALA A 573 34.04 32.95 -39.05
N ASP A 574 35.24 33.23 -38.59
CA ASP A 574 35.62 33.11 -37.19
C ASP A 574 35.49 34.49 -36.52
N VAL A 575 34.94 34.52 -35.32
CA VAL A 575 34.89 35.73 -34.50
C VAL A 575 35.30 35.38 -33.07
N THR A 576 36.22 36.18 -32.51
CA THR A 576 36.56 36.10 -31.09
C THR A 576 36.24 37.44 -30.44
N VAL A 577 35.49 37.38 -29.33
CA VAL A 577 35.18 38.55 -28.52
C VAL A 577 35.77 38.31 -27.13
N ASP A 578 36.69 39.19 -26.72
CA ASP A 578 37.27 39.22 -25.40
C ASP A 578 36.56 40.27 -24.56
N ARG A 579 36.16 39.90 -23.34
CA ARG A 579 35.54 40.81 -22.39
C ARG A 579 36.32 40.81 -21.07
N THR A 580 36.57 42.01 -20.55
CA THR A 580 37.12 42.21 -19.20
C THR A 580 36.15 43.04 -18.39
N VAL A 581 35.71 42.50 -17.27
CA VAL A 581 34.90 43.21 -16.28
C VAL A 581 35.82 43.70 -15.17
N ILE A 582 35.80 44.99 -14.90
CA ILE A 582 36.57 45.63 -13.87
C ILE A 582 35.63 46.11 -12.79
N LYS A 583 35.93 45.77 -11.53
CA LYS A 583 35.16 46.20 -10.37
C LYS A 583 36.12 46.82 -9.36
N ASP A 584 35.82 48.02 -8.86
CA ASP A 584 36.66 48.78 -7.95
C ASP A 584 38.11 48.95 -8.43
N GLY A 585 38.29 49.09 -9.73
CA GLY A 585 39.58 49.26 -10.41
C GLY A 585 40.42 47.98 -10.55
N VAL A 586 39.87 46.82 -10.19
CA VAL A 586 40.52 45.51 -10.30
C VAL A 586 39.79 44.66 -11.32
N VAL A 587 40.53 43.86 -12.08
CA VAL A 587 39.94 42.88 -12.98
C VAL A 587 39.17 41.85 -12.18
N TYR A 588 37.85 41.83 -12.36
CA TYR A 588 36.93 40.96 -11.67
C TYR A 588 36.62 39.66 -12.45
N LEU A 589 36.41 39.80 -13.77
CA LEU A 589 36.07 38.69 -14.64
C LEU A 589 36.72 38.89 -16.01
N GLN A 590 37.21 37.83 -16.62
CA GLN A 590 37.66 37.83 -18.04
C GLN A 590 37.02 36.66 -18.77
N ASP A 591 36.34 36.96 -19.87
CA ASP A 591 35.69 35.96 -20.72
C ASP A 591 36.20 36.07 -22.14
N GLN A 592 36.20 34.94 -22.84
CA GLN A 592 36.43 34.89 -24.26
C GLN A 592 35.29 34.13 -24.95
N PHE A 593 34.58 34.80 -25.84
CA PHE A 593 33.49 34.22 -26.63
C PHE A 593 33.98 33.92 -28.05
N ARG A 594 34.16 32.66 -28.36
CA ARG A 594 34.55 32.20 -29.69
C ARG A 594 33.32 31.75 -30.48
N THR A 595 33.18 32.19 -31.70
CA THR A 595 32.09 31.85 -32.62
C THR A 595 32.68 31.43 -33.94
N LEU A 596 32.35 30.24 -34.40
CA LEU A 596 32.63 29.74 -35.73
C LEU A 596 31.31 29.76 -36.51
N TYR A 597 31.17 30.66 -37.44
CA TYR A 597 30.05 30.70 -38.36
C TYR A 597 30.35 29.85 -39.59
N GLU A 598 29.46 28.94 -39.90
CA GLU A 598 29.54 28.12 -41.11
C GLU A 598 29.16 28.95 -42.36
N ALA A 599 29.78 28.62 -43.50
CA ALA A 599 29.36 29.16 -44.76
C ALA A 599 28.00 28.58 -45.15
N TRP A 600 27.02 29.47 -45.38
CA TRP A 600 25.63 29.07 -45.60
C TRP A 600 25.18 29.29 -47.03
N GLN A 601 24.56 28.25 -47.65
CA GLN A 601 24.12 28.23 -49.03
C GLN A 601 22.75 28.89 -49.18
N ALA A 602 22.58 29.79 -50.17
CA ALA A 602 21.24 30.22 -50.53
C ALA A 602 20.46 29.10 -51.22
N VAL A 603 19.17 29.01 -50.92
CA VAL A 603 18.26 28.09 -51.61
C VAL A 603 17.10 28.86 -52.22
N CYS A 604 16.88 28.68 -53.51
CA CYS A 604 15.70 29.15 -54.20
C CYS A 604 14.88 27.96 -54.70
N GLU A 605 13.60 27.97 -54.37
CA GLU A 605 12.64 27.03 -54.93
C GLU A 605 11.86 27.69 -56.07
N TYR A 606 11.69 26.97 -57.17
CA TYR A 606 11.04 27.48 -58.37
C TYR A 606 9.93 26.56 -58.89
N ALA A 607 8.90 27.16 -59.46
CA ALA A 607 7.77 26.43 -60.03
C ALA A 607 8.16 25.66 -61.30
N PRO A 608 7.50 24.52 -61.59
CA PRO A 608 7.68 23.82 -62.89
C PRO A 608 7.49 24.72 -64.09
N GLY A 609 8.30 24.48 -65.12
CA GLY A 609 8.23 25.23 -66.41
C GLY A 609 9.15 26.45 -66.48
N ILE A 610 9.92 26.79 -65.47
CA ILE A 610 10.98 27.79 -65.50
C ILE A 610 12.23 27.14 -66.09
N SER A 611 12.64 27.58 -67.27
CA SER A 611 13.75 27.00 -68.03
C SER A 611 15.14 27.38 -67.50
N ASP A 612 15.26 28.55 -66.92
CA ASP A 612 16.51 29.07 -66.34
C ASP A 612 16.20 29.74 -65.00
N PRO A 613 16.13 28.93 -63.91
CA PRO A 613 15.82 29.47 -62.60
C PRO A 613 16.92 30.36 -62.03
N GLU A 614 18.16 30.18 -62.42
CA GLU A 614 19.27 31.02 -61.97
C GLU A 614 19.16 32.42 -62.50
N GLU A 615 19.03 32.60 -63.83
CA GLU A 615 18.90 33.89 -64.44
C GLU A 615 17.63 34.64 -64.03
N GLU A 616 16.51 33.88 -63.91
CA GLU A 616 15.25 34.47 -63.45
C GLU A 616 15.32 34.90 -61.97
N SER A 617 16.01 34.17 -61.11
CA SER A 617 16.25 34.54 -59.71
C SER A 617 17.14 35.79 -59.61
N LYS A 618 18.21 35.89 -60.44
CA LYS A 618 19.07 37.06 -60.49
C LYS A 618 18.28 38.31 -60.90
N ARG A 619 17.40 38.17 -61.87
CA ARG A 619 16.55 39.27 -62.36
C ARG A 619 15.59 39.76 -61.25
N ARG A 620 15.11 38.90 -60.38
CA ARG A 620 14.23 39.20 -59.23
C ARG A 620 15.01 39.63 -57.99
N GLY A 621 16.31 39.59 -57.99
CA GLY A 621 17.16 39.93 -56.87
C GLY A 621 17.14 38.81 -55.76
N LEU A 622 16.74 37.59 -56.13
CA LEU A 622 16.73 36.42 -55.24
C LEU A 622 18.05 35.65 -55.39
N CYS A 623 18.38 34.88 -54.37
CA CYS A 623 19.56 33.99 -54.25
C CYS A 623 20.87 34.73 -54.64
N GLN A 624 20.99 35.99 -54.26
CA GLN A 624 22.18 36.74 -54.43
C GLN A 624 23.29 36.33 -53.46
N PRO A 625 24.58 36.46 -53.85
CA PRO A 625 25.66 36.27 -52.88
C PRO A 625 25.50 37.22 -51.69
N PRO A 626 26.04 36.89 -50.55
CA PRO A 626 25.91 37.71 -49.35
C PRO A 626 26.57 39.06 -49.60
N ARG A 627 25.90 40.14 -49.18
CA ARG A 627 26.52 41.49 -49.20
C ARG A 627 27.54 41.54 -48.07
N ASN A 628 28.80 41.78 -48.37
CA ASN A 628 29.92 41.95 -47.44
C ASN A 628 29.68 43.09 -46.45
#